data_27f2c23cfc419ff7d21965c9cd1426d7
#
_entry.id   27f2c23cfc419ff7d21965c9cd1426d7
#
_cell.length_a   1.000
_cell.length_b   1.000
_cell.length_c   1.000
_cell.angle_alpha   90.00
_cell.angle_beta   90.00
_cell.angle_gamma   90.00
#
_symmetry.space_group_name_H-M   'P 1'
#
loop_
_entity.id
_entity.type
_entity.pdbx_description
1 polymer ?
#
loop_
_entity_poly.entity_id
_entity_poly.type
_entity_poly.pdbx_seq_one_letter_code
_entity_poly.pdbx_strand_id
1 'polypeptide(L)'
;DTVPFHKTGLGTETVNRAFIHLAWKSSILYYFTGNKDYAKLSADILWNFVRGASQQEQVNPDFEKRTGGKHSSNGYLSFETLGDTRHFATLPLAYDMIYNYLHQEYFDLEQFTKGISGEMWAPAHTEGKEWALQRFEIMFKRLIENKLNRGGALHGNWNTNEHQSAMLYALALDADTSYADGKGRAYYVNKLIYGP
;
A
#
# COMPACT_ATOMS: atom_id res chain seq x y z
N ASP A 1 11.52 -5.65 8.60
CA ASP A 1 11.08 -4.82 9.74
C ASP A 1 10.65 -3.47 9.24
N THR A 2 9.34 -3.28 9.06
CA THR A 2 8.78 -1.95 8.84
C THR A 2 8.70 -1.25 10.19
N VAL A 3 9.79 -0.64 10.60
CA VAL A 3 9.77 0.21 11.80
C VAL A 3 8.95 1.45 11.49
N PRO A 4 8.06 1.88 12.39
CA PRO A 4 7.26 3.07 12.18
C PRO A 4 8.14 4.25 11.79
N PHE A 5 7.87 4.81 10.64
CA PHE A 5 8.69 5.82 9.98
C PHE A 5 9.04 7.02 10.88
N HIS A 6 8.08 7.51 11.65
CA HIS A 6 8.29 8.66 12.55
C HIS A 6 9.34 8.44 13.65
N LYS A 7 9.81 7.19 13.84
CA LYS A 7 10.87 6.87 14.81
C LYS A 7 12.25 6.65 14.19
N THR A 8 12.32 6.43 12.88
CA THR A 8 13.57 6.03 12.21
C THR A 8 14.12 7.05 11.21
N GLY A 9 13.33 8.06 10.87
CA GLY A 9 13.76 9.14 9.99
C GLY A 9 13.89 8.76 8.51
N LEU A 10 14.43 9.68 7.74
CA LEU A 10 14.54 9.61 6.27
C LEU A 10 15.32 8.40 5.72
N GLY A 11 16.22 7.81 6.51
CA GLY A 11 17.00 6.67 6.07
C GLY A 11 16.16 5.44 5.77
N THR A 12 15.24 5.08 6.67
CA THR A 12 14.35 3.92 6.49
C THR A 12 13.37 4.15 5.33
N GLU A 13 12.83 5.35 5.19
CA GLU A 13 11.98 5.69 4.05
C GLU A 13 12.72 5.50 2.72
N THR A 14 13.96 5.94 2.63
CA THR A 14 14.78 5.79 1.44
C THR A 14 15.00 4.33 1.08
N VAL A 15 15.27 3.48 2.08
CA VAL A 15 15.44 2.04 1.90
C VAL A 15 14.13 1.39 1.45
N ASN A 16 13.03 1.66 2.13
CA ASN A 16 11.71 1.13 1.78
C ASN A 16 11.32 1.52 0.35
N ARG A 17 11.55 2.77 -0.03
CA ARG A 17 11.33 3.25 -1.40
C ARG A 17 12.14 2.48 -2.42
N ALA A 18 13.42 2.23 -2.15
CA ALA A 18 14.28 1.48 -3.06
C ALA A 18 13.77 0.04 -3.27
N PHE A 19 13.32 -0.63 -2.21
CA PHE A 19 12.71 -1.95 -2.33
C PHE A 19 11.41 -1.94 -3.12
N ILE A 20 10.50 -0.99 -2.89
CA ILE A 20 9.26 -0.88 -3.65
C ILE A 20 9.55 -0.58 -5.14
N HIS A 21 10.53 0.25 -5.44
CA HIS A 21 10.97 0.46 -6.82
C HIS A 21 11.56 -0.80 -7.46
N LEU A 22 12.28 -1.63 -6.69
CA LEU A 22 12.78 -2.92 -7.18
C LEU A 22 11.62 -3.86 -7.48
N ALA A 23 10.63 -3.96 -6.60
CA ALA A 23 9.42 -4.75 -6.84
C ALA A 23 8.72 -4.30 -8.13
N TRP A 24 8.54 -3.00 -8.32
CA TRP A 24 7.95 -2.45 -9.54
C TRP A 24 8.75 -2.81 -10.80
N LYS A 25 10.07 -2.64 -10.79
CA LYS A 25 10.91 -3.04 -11.94
C LYS A 25 10.82 -4.54 -12.22
N SER A 26 10.82 -5.37 -11.20
CA SER A 26 10.65 -6.83 -11.34
C SER A 26 9.27 -7.18 -11.90
N SER A 27 8.21 -6.50 -11.48
CA SER A 27 6.87 -6.73 -12.02
C SER A 27 6.77 -6.37 -13.51
N ILE A 28 7.44 -5.31 -13.94
CA ILE A 28 7.56 -4.95 -15.37
C ILE A 28 8.28 -6.06 -16.14
N LEU A 29 9.41 -6.56 -15.63
CA LEU A 29 10.14 -7.65 -16.28
C LEU A 29 9.27 -8.91 -16.38
N TYR A 30 8.52 -9.26 -15.34
CA TYR A 30 7.55 -10.34 -15.41
C TYR A 30 6.50 -10.11 -16.48
N TYR A 31 5.91 -8.92 -16.55
CA TYR A 31 4.87 -8.60 -17.53
C TYR A 31 5.36 -8.79 -18.97
N PHE A 32 6.60 -8.41 -19.28
CA PHE A 32 7.14 -8.54 -20.62
C PHE A 32 7.74 -9.92 -20.95
N THR A 33 8.26 -10.65 -19.96
CA THR A 33 8.98 -11.90 -20.18
C THR A 33 8.20 -13.15 -19.82
N GLY A 34 7.17 -13.01 -19.00
CA GLY A 34 6.45 -14.15 -18.39
C GLY A 34 7.29 -14.95 -17.38
N ASN A 35 8.53 -14.53 -17.07
CA ASN A 35 9.38 -15.26 -16.14
C ASN A 35 8.91 -15.07 -14.70
N LYS A 36 8.44 -16.15 -14.08
CA LYS A 36 7.89 -16.18 -12.72
C LYS A 36 8.90 -15.85 -11.62
N ASP A 37 10.19 -15.94 -11.86
CA ASP A 37 11.20 -15.52 -10.88
C ASP A 37 11.09 -14.02 -10.59
N TYR A 38 10.81 -13.21 -11.62
CA TYR A 38 10.56 -11.78 -11.45
C TYR A 38 9.25 -11.51 -10.72
N ALA A 39 8.20 -12.28 -11.00
CA ALA A 39 6.94 -12.16 -10.26
C ALA A 39 7.14 -12.51 -8.78
N LYS A 40 7.88 -13.60 -8.51
CA LYS A 40 8.19 -14.03 -7.15
C LYS A 40 9.01 -12.99 -6.38
N LEU A 41 10.05 -12.43 -6.99
CA LEU A 41 10.85 -11.36 -6.36
C LEU A 41 9.99 -10.15 -6.03
N SER A 42 9.14 -9.72 -6.96
CA SER A 42 8.20 -8.62 -6.73
C SER A 42 7.24 -8.95 -5.59
N ALA A 43 6.65 -10.14 -5.59
CA ALA A 43 5.72 -10.61 -4.56
C ALA A 43 6.37 -10.70 -3.17
N ASP A 44 7.58 -11.24 -3.07
CA ASP A 44 8.34 -11.33 -1.82
C ASP A 44 8.56 -9.94 -1.20
N ILE A 45 8.95 -8.97 -2.03
CA ILE A 45 9.18 -7.59 -1.56
C ILE A 45 7.86 -6.96 -1.14
N LEU A 46 6.84 -7.00 -1.98
CA LEU A 46 5.54 -6.39 -1.70
C LEU A 46 4.91 -7.00 -0.45
N TRP A 47 4.92 -8.32 -0.32
CA TRP A 47 4.35 -9.02 0.83
C TRP A 47 5.06 -8.65 2.13
N ASN A 48 6.39 -8.69 2.16
CA ASN A 48 7.14 -8.31 3.36
C ASN A 48 6.87 -6.86 3.77
N PHE A 49 6.73 -5.95 2.81
CA PHE A 49 6.40 -4.56 3.09
C PHE A 49 4.96 -4.41 3.60
N VAL A 50 3.98 -4.96 2.88
CA VAL A 50 2.55 -4.82 3.19
C VAL A 50 2.20 -5.49 4.52
N ARG A 51 2.75 -6.67 4.79
CA ARG A 51 2.58 -7.38 6.05
C ARG A 51 2.91 -6.50 7.26
N GLY A 52 4.03 -5.77 7.19
CA GLY A 52 4.42 -4.84 8.25
C GLY A 52 3.60 -3.54 8.24
N ALA A 53 3.45 -2.92 7.08
CA ALA A 53 2.75 -1.65 6.94
C ALA A 53 1.27 -1.73 7.36
N SER A 54 0.58 -2.81 7.01
CA SER A 54 -0.83 -3.01 7.36
C SER A 54 -1.09 -3.21 8.85
N GLN A 55 -0.06 -3.47 9.64
CA GLN A 55 -0.16 -3.57 11.12
C GLN A 55 -0.12 -2.19 11.79
N GLN A 56 0.30 -1.16 11.09
CA GLN A 56 0.33 0.18 11.65
C GLN A 56 -1.10 0.70 11.83
N GLU A 57 -1.35 1.39 12.92
CA GLU A 57 -2.62 2.06 13.12
C GLU A 57 -2.83 3.14 12.08
N GLN A 58 -4.09 3.31 11.67
CA GLN A 58 -4.45 4.43 10.81
C GLN A 58 -4.18 5.74 11.52
N VAL A 59 -3.64 6.70 10.81
CA VAL A 59 -3.39 8.03 11.38
C VAL A 59 -4.71 8.63 11.83
N ASN A 60 -4.80 8.98 13.12
CA ASN A 60 -6.00 9.61 13.66
C ASN A 60 -6.29 10.91 12.89
N PRO A 61 -7.47 11.09 12.29
CA PRO A 61 -7.83 12.30 11.56
C PRO A 61 -7.82 13.56 12.44
N ASP A 62 -8.02 13.41 13.76
CA ASP A 62 -7.97 14.52 14.72
C ASP A 62 -6.54 14.84 15.19
N PHE A 63 -5.58 14.00 14.85
CA PHE A 63 -4.18 14.24 15.21
C PHE A 63 -3.62 15.32 14.28
N GLU A 64 -3.30 16.47 14.89
CA GLU A 64 -2.76 17.69 14.32
C GLU A 64 -2.76 17.81 12.80
N LYS A 65 -3.82 18.39 12.25
CA LYS A 65 -3.70 19.08 10.95
C LYS A 65 -2.51 20.00 11.11
N ARG A 66 -1.42 19.78 10.39
CA ARG A 66 -0.33 20.74 10.38
C ARG A 66 -0.92 22.08 9.97
N THR A 67 -1.15 22.91 10.97
CA THR A 67 -1.75 24.22 10.80
C THR A 67 -0.77 25.10 10.04
N GLY A 68 -1.14 25.50 8.83
CA GLY A 68 -0.37 26.49 8.14
C GLY A 68 -0.36 26.45 6.62
N GLY A 69 -1.15 25.60 5.97
CA GLY A 69 -1.44 25.70 4.52
C GLY A 69 -0.28 25.44 3.56
N LYS A 70 0.94 25.24 4.06
CA LYS A 70 2.14 25.06 3.22
C LYS A 70 2.69 23.63 3.23
N HIS A 71 2.17 22.75 4.09
CA HIS A 71 2.69 21.41 4.27
C HIS A 71 1.57 20.37 4.15
N SER A 72 1.94 19.21 3.65
CA SER A 72 1.09 18.03 3.61
C SER A 72 0.74 17.56 5.03
N SER A 73 -0.38 16.86 5.18
CA SER A 73 -0.76 16.20 6.43
C SER A 73 0.24 15.11 6.80
N ASN A 74 0.20 14.63 8.05
CA ASN A 74 1.02 13.48 8.45
C ASN A 74 0.71 12.26 7.58
N GLY A 75 1.74 11.59 7.10
CA GLY A 75 1.64 10.41 6.27
C GLY A 75 1.32 9.15 7.08
N TYR A 76 0.91 8.11 6.40
CA TYR A 76 0.70 6.77 6.96
C TYR A 76 2.00 5.95 6.93
N LEU A 77 2.72 5.99 5.81
CA LEU A 77 3.97 5.26 5.58
C LEU A 77 5.20 6.16 5.63
N SER A 78 5.02 7.45 5.60
CA SER A 78 6.07 8.45 5.59
C SER A 78 5.77 9.59 6.55
N PHE A 79 6.70 10.54 6.63
CA PHE A 79 6.54 11.71 7.49
C PHE A 79 5.32 12.58 7.12
N GLU A 80 4.95 12.60 5.86
CA GLU A 80 3.82 13.37 5.35
C GLU A 80 3.09 12.66 4.22
N THR A 81 1.82 13.01 3.98
CA THR A 81 0.98 12.42 2.93
C THR A 81 1.62 12.52 1.55
N LEU A 82 2.34 13.60 1.27
CA LEU A 82 3.10 13.74 0.03
C LEU A 82 4.18 12.66 -0.10
N GLY A 83 4.84 12.29 1.00
CA GLY A 83 5.81 11.20 1.03
C GLY A 83 5.15 9.86 0.73
N ASP A 84 4.00 9.57 1.36
CA ASP A 84 3.23 8.35 1.08
C ASP A 84 2.93 8.19 -0.41
N THR A 85 2.52 9.28 -1.03
CA THR A 85 2.09 9.27 -2.42
C THR A 85 3.27 9.31 -3.37
N ARG A 86 4.26 10.17 -3.13
CA ARG A 86 5.40 10.34 -4.01
C ARG A 86 6.35 9.14 -4.00
N HIS A 87 6.59 8.56 -2.83
CA HIS A 87 7.60 7.52 -2.67
C HIS A 87 7.04 6.11 -2.87
N PHE A 88 5.76 5.92 -2.65
CA PHE A 88 5.12 4.61 -2.71
C PHE A 88 4.08 4.46 -3.85
N ALA A 89 3.96 5.44 -4.75
CA ALA A 89 3.05 5.40 -5.90
C ALA A 89 3.28 4.19 -6.82
N THR A 90 4.48 3.63 -6.84
CA THR A 90 4.81 2.45 -7.65
C THR A 90 4.34 1.12 -7.02
N LEU A 91 3.94 1.12 -5.75
CA LEU A 91 3.48 -0.07 -5.07
C LEU A 91 2.18 -0.63 -5.68
N PRO A 92 1.10 0.15 -5.86
CA PRO A 92 -0.11 -0.35 -6.50
C PRO A 92 0.13 -0.75 -7.97
N LEU A 93 1.06 -0.12 -8.67
CA LEU A 93 1.43 -0.51 -10.03
C LEU A 93 2.12 -1.88 -10.06
N ALA A 94 3.05 -2.12 -9.12
CA ALA A 94 3.70 -3.42 -8.99
C ALA A 94 2.69 -4.51 -8.63
N TYR A 95 1.78 -4.23 -7.70
CA TYR A 95 0.71 -5.14 -7.31
C TYR A 95 -0.18 -5.52 -8.50
N ASP A 96 -0.65 -4.54 -9.27
CA ASP A 96 -1.51 -4.76 -10.43
C ASP A 96 -0.83 -5.66 -11.49
N MET A 97 0.45 -5.40 -11.80
CA MET A 97 1.20 -6.19 -12.77
C MET A 97 1.39 -7.66 -12.37
N ILE A 98 1.45 -7.99 -11.09
CA ILE A 98 1.58 -9.36 -10.60
C ILE A 98 0.30 -9.88 -9.93
N TYR A 99 -0.83 -9.18 -10.11
CA TYR A 99 -2.12 -9.51 -9.47
C TYR A 99 -2.50 -10.98 -9.64
N ASN A 100 -2.51 -11.48 -10.89
CA ASN A 100 -2.84 -12.87 -11.16
C ASN A 100 -1.86 -13.85 -10.49
N TYR A 101 -0.57 -13.53 -10.49
CA TYR A 101 0.43 -14.36 -9.83
C TYR A 101 0.23 -14.42 -8.32
N LEU A 102 -0.03 -13.29 -7.67
CA LEU A 102 -0.34 -13.23 -6.24
C LEU A 102 -1.58 -14.07 -5.91
N HIS A 103 -2.65 -13.90 -6.67
CA HIS A 103 -3.96 -14.52 -6.41
C HIS A 103 -4.03 -16.00 -6.77
N GLN A 104 -3.26 -16.47 -7.75
CA GLN A 104 -3.39 -17.83 -8.28
C GLN A 104 -2.24 -18.75 -7.88
N GLU A 105 -1.08 -18.19 -7.51
CA GLU A 105 0.12 -18.98 -7.28
C GLU A 105 0.83 -18.63 -5.96
N TYR A 106 1.15 -17.35 -5.74
CA TYR A 106 2.06 -16.96 -4.65
C TYR A 106 1.53 -17.30 -3.26
N PHE A 107 0.28 -16.96 -2.98
CA PHE A 107 -0.33 -17.22 -1.67
C PHE A 107 -0.88 -18.64 -1.51
N ASP A 108 -0.77 -19.47 -2.54
CA ASP A 108 -1.04 -20.90 -2.46
C ASP A 108 0.21 -21.73 -2.09
N LEU A 109 1.39 -21.08 -1.94
CA LEU A 109 2.61 -21.73 -1.49
C LEU A 109 2.48 -22.24 -0.05
N GLU A 110 3.15 -23.36 0.24
CA GLU A 110 3.11 -24.04 1.54
C GLU A 110 3.38 -23.11 2.74
N GLN A 111 4.31 -22.17 2.58
CA GLN A 111 4.65 -21.18 3.60
C GLN A 111 3.46 -20.29 4.07
N PHE A 112 2.42 -20.15 3.23
CA PHE A 112 1.22 -19.39 3.58
C PHE A 112 0.09 -20.27 4.09
N THR A 113 0.06 -21.55 3.69
CA THR A 113 -1.00 -22.50 4.07
C THR A 113 -0.74 -23.18 5.39
N LYS A 114 0.53 -23.36 5.80
CA LYS A 114 0.92 -24.03 7.05
C LYS A 114 1.24 -23.09 8.21
N GLY A 115 1.17 -21.78 7.99
CA GLY A 115 1.64 -20.80 8.96
C GLY A 115 3.17 -20.84 9.10
N ILE A 116 3.82 -19.70 9.12
CA ILE A 116 5.26 -19.62 9.39
C ILE A 116 5.45 -19.88 10.89
N SER A 117 5.63 -21.15 11.25
CA SER A 117 5.97 -21.52 12.62
C SER A 117 7.37 -21.03 12.93
N GLY A 118 7.49 -20.08 13.86
CA GLY A 118 8.77 -19.67 14.42
C GLY A 118 9.13 -18.20 14.30
N GLU A 119 8.34 -17.36 13.65
CA GLU A 119 8.56 -15.93 13.75
C GLU A 119 7.97 -15.37 15.05
N MET A 120 8.83 -14.83 15.88
CA MET A 120 8.50 -14.20 17.19
C MET A 120 7.46 -13.06 17.09
N TRP A 121 7.06 -12.67 15.88
CA TRP A 121 6.18 -11.54 15.54
C TRP A 121 4.87 -11.95 14.87
N ALA A 122 4.75 -13.20 14.47
CA ALA A 122 3.55 -13.67 13.83
C ALA A 122 2.67 -14.34 14.90
N PRO A 123 1.48 -13.81 15.21
CA PRO A 123 0.44 -14.66 15.76
C PRO A 123 0.31 -15.85 14.81
N ALA A 124 0.09 -17.04 15.32
CA ALA A 124 -0.07 -18.24 14.51
C ALA A 124 -1.12 -17.96 13.43
N HIS A 125 -0.66 -17.64 12.22
CA HIS A 125 -1.55 -17.27 11.13
C HIS A 125 -2.08 -18.54 10.51
N THR A 126 -3.25 -18.91 10.95
CA THR A 126 -4.09 -19.95 10.34
C THR A 126 -4.92 -19.38 9.16
N GLU A 127 -4.70 -18.11 8.80
CA GLU A 127 -5.67 -17.33 8.02
C GLU A 127 -5.39 -17.35 6.51
N GLY A 128 -4.25 -17.91 6.07
CA GLY A 128 -3.99 -18.23 4.67
C GLY A 128 -4.00 -17.05 3.70
N LYS A 129 -4.31 -17.36 2.46
CA LYS A 129 -4.34 -16.46 1.31
C LYS A 129 -5.29 -15.27 1.46
N GLU A 130 -6.50 -15.50 1.93
CA GLU A 130 -7.50 -14.44 2.08
C GLU A 130 -7.04 -13.35 3.04
N TRP A 131 -6.45 -13.76 4.17
CA TRP A 131 -5.88 -12.81 5.11
C TRP A 131 -4.74 -12.01 4.48
N ALA A 132 -3.86 -12.63 3.70
CA ALA A 132 -2.75 -11.95 3.06
C ALA A 132 -3.24 -10.90 2.06
N LEU A 133 -4.22 -11.25 1.22
CA LEU A 133 -4.84 -10.32 0.27
C LEU A 133 -5.56 -9.16 0.99
N GLN A 134 -6.23 -9.46 2.10
CA GLN A 134 -6.86 -8.43 2.92
C GLN A 134 -5.85 -7.40 3.48
N ARG A 135 -4.59 -7.77 3.71
CA ARG A 135 -3.55 -6.82 4.14
C ARG A 135 -3.26 -5.77 3.06
N PHE A 136 -3.23 -6.16 1.78
CA PHE A 136 -3.11 -5.20 0.68
C PHE A 136 -4.30 -4.25 0.63
N GLU A 137 -5.51 -4.77 0.70
CA GLU A 137 -6.73 -3.98 0.76
C GLU A 137 -6.69 -2.94 1.88
N ILE A 138 -6.42 -3.38 3.11
CA ILE A 138 -6.36 -2.50 4.29
C ILE A 138 -5.35 -1.39 4.07
N MET A 139 -4.16 -1.71 3.58
CA MET A 139 -3.12 -0.72 3.36
C MET A 139 -3.51 0.29 2.28
N PHE A 140 -4.06 -0.19 1.15
CA PHE A 140 -4.50 0.70 0.06
C PHE A 140 -5.62 1.63 0.50
N LYS A 141 -6.64 1.10 1.17
CA LYS A 141 -7.73 1.91 1.73
C LYS A 141 -7.23 2.96 2.71
N ARG A 142 -6.33 2.61 3.61
CA ARG A 142 -5.75 3.57 4.57
C ARG A 142 -4.99 4.70 3.91
N LEU A 143 -4.24 4.42 2.84
CA LEU A 143 -3.52 5.44 2.08
C LEU A 143 -4.48 6.40 1.37
N ILE A 144 -5.55 5.88 0.77
CA ILE A 144 -6.59 6.70 0.14
C ILE A 144 -7.32 7.54 1.19
N GLU A 145 -7.76 6.90 2.27
CA GLU A 145 -8.53 7.56 3.34
C GLU A 145 -7.69 8.60 4.09
N ASN A 146 -6.38 8.37 4.26
CA ASN A 146 -5.51 9.39 4.81
C ASN A 146 -5.56 10.67 3.96
N LYS A 147 -5.50 10.55 2.63
CA LYS A 147 -5.66 11.70 1.74
C LYS A 147 -7.05 12.33 1.83
N LEU A 148 -8.11 11.53 1.78
CA LEU A 148 -9.49 12.02 1.78
C LEU A 148 -9.87 12.69 3.10
N ASN A 149 -9.53 12.07 4.23
CA ASN A 149 -9.96 12.53 5.55
C ASN A 149 -9.10 13.68 6.08
N ARG A 150 -7.83 13.72 5.72
CA ARG A 150 -6.90 14.73 6.23
C ARG A 150 -6.63 15.86 5.23
N GLY A 151 -7.05 15.68 3.97
CA GLY A 151 -6.94 16.67 2.92
C GLY A 151 -5.55 16.83 2.31
N GLY A 152 -4.49 16.34 2.96
CA GLY A 152 -3.11 16.50 2.45
C GLY A 152 -2.76 17.95 2.12
N ALA A 153 -2.02 18.17 1.05
CA ALA A 153 -1.79 19.49 0.49
C ALA A 153 -3.05 19.96 -0.25
N LEU A 154 -3.50 21.16 0.07
CA LEU A 154 -4.75 21.71 -0.48
C LEU A 154 -4.59 22.30 -1.88
N HIS A 155 -3.38 22.69 -2.26
CA HIS A 155 -3.11 23.43 -3.49
C HIS A 155 -1.83 23.00 -4.18
N GLY A 156 -1.76 23.33 -5.48
CA GLY A 156 -0.55 23.18 -6.28
C GLY A 156 -0.21 21.76 -6.68
N ASN A 157 1.03 21.59 -7.11
CA ASN A 157 1.53 20.31 -7.60
C ASN A 157 1.57 19.19 -6.53
N TRP A 158 1.65 19.54 -5.27
CA TRP A 158 1.59 18.56 -4.18
C TRP A 158 0.23 17.89 -4.10
N ASN A 159 -0.84 18.71 -4.17
CA ASN A 159 -2.19 18.16 -4.22
C ASN A 159 -2.39 17.23 -5.42
N THR A 160 -1.87 17.63 -6.58
CA THR A 160 -1.94 16.79 -7.79
C THR A 160 -1.22 15.46 -7.61
N ASN A 161 -0.01 15.47 -7.03
CA ASN A 161 0.75 14.24 -6.77
C ASN A 161 0.02 13.33 -5.77
N GLU A 162 -0.52 13.90 -4.70
CA GLU A 162 -1.27 13.14 -3.70
C GLU A 162 -2.55 12.52 -4.28
N HIS A 163 -3.28 13.27 -5.11
CA HIS A 163 -4.46 12.75 -5.80
C HIS A 163 -4.13 11.66 -6.81
N GLN A 164 -3.09 11.87 -7.63
CA GLN A 164 -2.65 10.87 -8.59
C GLN A 164 -2.34 9.54 -7.91
N SER A 165 -1.62 9.57 -6.81
CA SER A 165 -1.24 8.34 -6.12
C SER A 165 -2.41 7.69 -5.41
N ALA A 166 -3.28 8.48 -4.74
CA ALA A 166 -4.51 7.95 -4.16
C ALA A 166 -5.39 7.29 -5.23
N MET A 167 -5.43 7.85 -6.44
CA MET A 167 -6.13 7.26 -7.57
C MET A 167 -5.51 5.92 -8.00
N LEU A 168 -4.18 5.79 -8.04
CA LEU A 168 -3.52 4.53 -8.36
C LEU A 168 -3.85 3.44 -7.33
N TYR A 169 -3.88 3.77 -6.04
CA TYR A 169 -4.33 2.83 -5.00
C TYR A 169 -5.80 2.45 -5.18
N ALA A 170 -6.67 3.42 -5.49
CA ALA A 170 -8.08 3.15 -5.73
C ALA A 170 -8.30 2.23 -6.93
N LEU A 171 -7.54 2.42 -8.02
CA LEU A 171 -7.59 1.58 -9.21
C LEU A 171 -7.11 0.15 -8.98
N ALA A 172 -6.20 -0.05 -8.01
CA ALA A 172 -5.70 -1.37 -7.64
C ALA A 172 -6.68 -2.17 -6.73
N LEU A 173 -7.73 -1.54 -6.20
CA LEU A 173 -8.78 -2.23 -5.46
C LEU A 173 -9.71 -2.99 -6.40
N ASP A 174 -10.34 -4.03 -5.88
CA ASP A 174 -11.41 -4.76 -6.57
C ASP A 174 -12.71 -3.95 -6.64
N ALA A 175 -13.74 -4.52 -7.27
CA ALA A 175 -15.06 -3.91 -7.34
C ALA A 175 -15.66 -3.69 -5.94
N ASP A 176 -16.53 -2.70 -5.79
CA ASP A 176 -17.16 -2.37 -4.50
C ASP A 176 -17.87 -3.56 -3.87
N THR A 177 -18.45 -4.44 -4.70
CA THR A 177 -19.15 -5.67 -4.26
C THR A 177 -18.22 -6.73 -3.67
N SER A 178 -16.91 -6.62 -3.87
CA SER A 178 -15.91 -7.54 -3.30
C SER A 178 -15.65 -7.27 -1.82
N TYR A 179 -16.12 -6.14 -1.30
CA TYR A 179 -15.84 -5.70 0.06
C TYR A 179 -17.10 -5.59 0.90
N ALA A 180 -17.03 -6.06 2.15
CA ALA A 180 -18.16 -6.04 3.08
C ALA A 180 -18.67 -4.63 3.39
N ASP A 181 -17.79 -3.63 3.35
CA ASP A 181 -18.12 -2.22 3.56
C ASP A 181 -18.61 -1.50 2.28
N GLY A 182 -18.65 -2.19 1.14
CA GLY A 182 -19.05 -1.63 -0.15
C GLY A 182 -18.08 -0.56 -0.69
N LYS A 183 -16.88 -0.46 -0.14
CA LYS A 183 -15.91 0.58 -0.49
C LYS A 183 -14.75 0.01 -1.30
N GLY A 184 -14.98 -0.20 -2.57
CA GLY A 184 -13.97 -0.65 -3.51
C GLY A 184 -13.53 0.44 -4.49
N ARG A 185 -13.14 -0.02 -5.67
CA ARG A 185 -12.60 0.84 -6.73
C ARG A 185 -13.53 2.00 -7.09
N ALA A 186 -14.79 1.72 -7.42
CA ALA A 186 -15.71 2.75 -7.88
C ALA A 186 -16.03 3.77 -6.78
N TYR A 187 -16.21 3.31 -5.56
CA TYR A 187 -16.43 4.18 -4.40
C TYR A 187 -15.30 5.21 -4.24
N TYR A 188 -14.05 4.76 -4.19
CA TYR A 188 -12.92 5.65 -3.96
C TYR A 188 -12.59 6.52 -5.17
N VAL A 189 -12.71 5.99 -6.40
CA VAL A 189 -12.54 6.79 -7.61
C VAL A 189 -13.54 7.94 -7.65
N ASN A 190 -14.83 7.67 -7.36
CA ASN A 190 -15.84 8.72 -7.30
C ASN A 190 -15.54 9.76 -6.22
N LYS A 191 -15.11 9.33 -5.03
CA LYS A 191 -14.72 10.25 -3.95
C LYS A 191 -13.52 11.13 -4.33
N LEU A 192 -12.55 10.59 -5.04
CA LEU A 192 -11.37 11.34 -5.48
C LEU A 192 -11.69 12.32 -6.62
N ILE A 193 -12.64 12.01 -7.50
CA ILE A 193 -13.03 12.88 -8.62
C ILE A 193 -14.01 13.98 -8.18
N TYR A 194 -15.04 13.61 -7.43
CA TYR A 194 -16.14 14.52 -7.13
C TYR A 194 -16.10 15.10 -5.72
N GLY A 195 -15.14 14.66 -4.92
CA GLY A 195 -15.01 15.08 -3.52
C GLY A 195 -15.91 14.30 -2.56
N PRO A 196 -15.83 14.64 -1.27
CA PRO A 196 -16.59 13.98 -0.22
C PRO A 196 -18.11 14.23 -0.33
#